data_848f6f328c18d33905c9dbffd6f4d662
#
_entry.id   848f6f328c18d33905c9dbffd6f4d662
#
_cell.length_a   1.000
_cell.length_b   1.000
_cell.length_c   1.000
_cell.angle_alpha   90.00
_cell.angle_beta   90.00
_cell.angle_gamma   90.00
#
_symmetry.space_group_name_H-M   'P 1'
#
loop_
_entity.id
_entity.type
_entity.pdbx_description
1 polymer ?
#
loop_
_entity_poly.entity_id
_entity_poly.type
_entity_poly.pdbx_seq_one_letter_code
_entity_poly.pdbx_strand_id
1 'polypeptide(L)'
;KQIAKELDVSISTVSKSLRDSQEIGEETRAKVQAFAKFYNYKPNNIALSLKNRKTKSIGIIIPEIVHHFFSTVINGIEHVANENGYSVIICLSDDSFEKEVLNMEMLANGSIDGFIMSLSKETQFKGDFHHITEVINQGMPVVMFDRVTNEILCDKVIIDDKSAAYEAVQSLIDK
;
A
#
# COMPACT_ATOMS: atom_id res chain seq x y z
N LYS A 1 -4.01 26.40 10.64
CA LYS A 1 -3.75 27.66 11.40
C LYS A 1 -4.78 28.74 11.01
N GLN A 2 -5.08 28.98 9.73
CA GLN A 2 -6.02 30.01 9.30
C GLN A 2 -7.44 29.78 9.84
N ILE A 3 -8.01 28.57 9.67
CA ILE A 3 -9.34 28.20 10.24
C ILE A 3 -9.39 28.44 11.75
N ALA A 4 -8.35 28.07 12.47
CA ALA A 4 -8.28 28.24 13.92
C ALA A 4 -8.35 29.74 14.33
N LYS A 5 -7.69 30.60 13.55
CA LYS A 5 -7.69 32.05 13.76
C LYS A 5 -9.05 32.68 13.47
N GLU A 6 -9.66 32.31 12.31
CA GLU A 6 -10.94 32.89 11.87
C GLU A 6 -12.13 32.50 12.76
N LEU A 7 -12.09 31.30 13.33
CA LEU A 7 -13.16 30.78 14.19
C LEU A 7 -12.85 30.92 15.70
N ASP A 8 -11.73 31.56 16.06
CA ASP A 8 -11.25 31.75 17.43
C ASP A 8 -11.24 30.46 18.26
N VAL A 9 -10.69 29.39 17.64
CA VAL A 9 -10.55 28.08 18.27
C VAL A 9 -9.11 27.57 18.16
N SER A 10 -8.74 26.60 19.01
CA SER A 10 -7.41 26.03 18.94
C SER A 10 -7.19 25.19 17.66
N ILE A 11 -5.93 25.04 17.23
CA ILE A 11 -5.56 24.16 16.09
C ILE A 11 -5.98 22.71 16.39
N SER A 12 -5.90 22.27 17.66
CA SER A 12 -6.35 20.95 18.08
C SER A 12 -7.86 20.79 17.96
N THR A 13 -8.64 21.82 18.31
CA THR A 13 -10.10 21.85 18.10
C THR A 13 -10.44 21.71 16.63
N VAL A 14 -9.81 22.47 15.74
CA VAL A 14 -10.01 22.34 14.29
C VAL A 14 -9.69 20.93 13.83
N SER A 15 -8.53 20.37 14.23
CA SER A 15 -8.11 19.02 13.83
C SER A 15 -9.09 17.93 14.31
N LYS A 16 -9.63 18.05 15.52
CA LYS A 16 -10.60 17.12 16.10
C LYS A 16 -11.96 17.26 15.40
N SER A 17 -12.42 18.51 15.14
CA SER A 17 -13.68 18.76 14.42
C SER A 17 -13.70 18.21 13.00
N LEU A 18 -12.58 18.35 12.28
CA LEU A 18 -12.45 17.81 10.91
C LEU A 18 -12.43 16.27 10.85
N ARG A 19 -12.15 15.60 11.98
CA ARG A 19 -12.20 14.14 12.12
C ARG A 19 -13.48 13.65 12.79
N ASP A 20 -14.45 14.53 12.93
CA ASP A 20 -15.75 14.24 13.53
C ASP A 20 -15.67 13.72 15.00
N SER A 21 -14.65 14.13 15.72
CA SER A 21 -14.45 13.71 17.12
C SER A 21 -15.56 14.19 18.05
N GLN A 22 -16.12 13.28 18.81
CA GLN A 22 -17.15 13.56 19.83
C GLN A 22 -16.64 14.39 21.02
N GLU A 23 -15.34 14.57 21.16
CA GLU A 23 -14.73 15.44 22.18
C GLU A 23 -15.02 16.92 21.94
N ILE A 24 -15.47 17.30 20.73
CA ILE A 24 -15.82 18.67 20.38
C ILE A 24 -17.33 18.79 20.28
N GLY A 25 -17.88 19.80 20.94
CA GLY A 25 -19.31 20.08 20.88
C GLY A 25 -19.83 20.21 19.44
N GLU A 26 -21.04 19.74 19.22
CA GLU A 26 -21.64 19.60 17.89
C GLU A 26 -21.66 20.94 17.12
N GLU A 27 -22.01 22.04 17.78
CA GLU A 27 -22.05 23.37 17.18
C GLU A 27 -20.69 23.82 16.67
N THR A 28 -19.64 23.66 17.48
CA THR A 28 -18.25 24.02 17.09
C THR A 28 -17.76 23.13 15.94
N ARG A 29 -18.09 21.84 16.00
CA ARG A 29 -17.73 20.86 14.98
C ARG A 29 -18.37 21.22 13.63
N ALA A 30 -19.68 21.50 13.64
CA ALA A 30 -20.42 21.91 12.46
C ALA A 30 -19.88 23.21 11.83
N LYS A 31 -19.58 24.23 12.67
CA LYS A 31 -18.97 25.48 12.21
C LYS A 31 -17.62 25.25 11.53
N VAL A 32 -16.74 24.47 12.14
CA VAL A 32 -15.41 24.17 11.58
C VAL A 32 -15.52 23.40 10.27
N GLN A 33 -16.38 22.40 10.19
CA GLN A 33 -16.61 21.60 8.98
C GLN A 33 -17.19 22.44 7.86
N ALA A 34 -18.19 23.29 8.14
CA ALA A 34 -18.77 24.20 7.16
C ALA A 34 -17.75 25.20 6.61
N PHE A 35 -16.93 25.78 7.48
CA PHE A 35 -15.85 26.69 7.09
C PHE A 35 -14.80 25.99 6.22
N ALA A 36 -14.37 24.81 6.63
CA ALA A 36 -13.41 24.02 5.85
C ALA A 36 -13.95 23.66 4.45
N LYS A 37 -15.22 23.28 4.37
CA LYS A 37 -15.91 22.99 3.09
C LYS A 37 -16.01 24.24 2.21
N PHE A 38 -16.38 25.38 2.76
CA PHE A 38 -16.52 26.65 2.03
C PHE A 38 -15.18 27.09 1.38
N TYR A 39 -14.07 26.93 2.12
CA TYR A 39 -12.72 27.27 1.61
C TYR A 39 -12.02 26.11 0.91
N ASN A 40 -12.71 25.01 0.63
CA ASN A 40 -12.14 23.79 0.02
C ASN A 40 -10.85 23.32 0.71
N TYR A 41 -10.82 23.48 2.05
CA TYR A 41 -9.66 23.09 2.85
C TYR A 41 -9.54 21.57 2.91
N LYS A 42 -8.42 21.06 2.44
CA LYS A 42 -8.04 19.64 2.63
C LYS A 42 -6.94 19.56 3.68
N PRO A 43 -7.07 18.69 4.70
CA PRO A 43 -5.97 18.42 5.63
C PRO A 43 -4.71 18.02 4.87
N ASN A 44 -3.55 18.48 5.31
CA ASN A 44 -2.28 18.07 4.72
C ASN A 44 -1.99 16.61 5.15
N ASN A 45 -2.08 15.67 4.20
CA ASN A 45 -1.86 14.25 4.44
C ASN A 45 -0.44 13.96 4.94
N ILE A 46 0.57 14.72 4.50
CA ILE A 46 1.96 14.59 4.97
C ILE A 46 2.04 14.91 6.48
N ALA A 47 1.38 15.98 6.93
CA ALA A 47 1.35 16.33 8.35
C ALA A 47 0.56 15.32 9.19
N LEU A 48 -0.46 14.69 8.60
CA LEU A 48 -1.23 13.63 9.24
C LEU A 48 -0.44 12.32 9.31
N SER A 49 0.29 11.96 8.27
CA SER A 49 1.12 10.74 8.24
C SER A 49 2.25 10.82 9.28
N LEU A 50 2.93 11.96 9.40
CA LEU A 50 3.92 12.20 10.44
C LEU A 50 3.35 12.05 11.87
N LYS A 51 2.13 12.53 12.09
CA LYS A 51 1.47 12.41 13.38
C LYS A 51 1.02 10.98 13.69
N ASN A 52 0.48 10.29 12.71
CA ASN A 52 -0.11 8.96 12.89
C ASN A 52 0.90 7.84 12.63
N ARG A 53 2.11 8.15 12.17
CA ARG A 53 3.14 7.19 11.72
C ARG A 53 2.61 6.22 10.66
N LYS A 54 1.66 6.67 9.84
CA LYS A 54 1.06 5.91 8.73
C LYS A 54 0.83 6.83 7.55
N THR A 55 1.29 6.40 6.39
CA THR A 55 1.13 7.15 5.14
C THR A 55 -0.21 6.86 4.47
N LYS A 56 -0.84 5.73 4.82
CA LYS A 56 -2.01 5.19 4.14
C LYS A 56 -1.73 4.93 2.65
N SER A 57 -0.51 4.50 2.34
CA SER A 57 -0.08 4.11 1.01
C SER A 57 0.55 2.72 1.05
N ILE A 58 0.28 1.91 0.03
CA ILE A 58 0.86 0.58 -0.19
C ILE A 58 1.66 0.63 -1.49
N GLY A 59 2.90 0.15 -1.48
CA GLY A 59 3.71 -0.02 -2.68
C GLY A 59 3.43 -1.36 -3.34
N ILE A 60 3.14 -1.36 -4.64
CA ILE A 60 3.07 -2.58 -5.44
C ILE A 60 4.26 -2.60 -6.38
N ILE A 61 5.05 -3.69 -6.34
CA ILE A 61 6.15 -3.92 -7.28
C ILE A 61 5.82 -5.15 -8.11
N ILE A 62 5.76 -4.97 -9.41
CA ILE A 62 5.45 -6.02 -10.38
C ILE A 62 6.37 -5.91 -11.60
N PRO A 63 6.57 -7.01 -12.36
CA PRO A 63 7.39 -6.97 -13.57
C PRO A 63 6.84 -6.04 -14.65
N GLU A 64 5.55 -6.14 -14.93
CA GLU A 64 4.90 -5.40 -16.01
C GLU A 64 3.40 -5.22 -15.75
N ILE A 65 2.79 -4.21 -16.36
CA ILE A 65 1.35 -3.92 -16.22
C ILE A 65 0.52 -4.42 -17.42
N VAL A 66 1.17 -4.69 -18.55
CA VAL A 66 0.49 -5.03 -19.81
C VAL A 66 -0.15 -6.42 -19.74
N HIS A 67 0.39 -7.31 -18.95
CA HIS A 67 -0.15 -8.66 -18.79
C HIS A 67 -1.48 -8.65 -18.05
N HIS A 68 -2.51 -9.28 -18.62
CA HIS A 68 -3.86 -9.31 -18.05
C HIS A 68 -3.89 -9.80 -16.59
N PHE A 69 -3.03 -10.77 -16.26
CA PHE A 69 -2.89 -11.27 -14.88
C PHE A 69 -2.56 -10.15 -13.90
N PHE A 70 -1.47 -9.42 -14.12
CA PHE A 70 -1.04 -8.36 -13.20
C PHE A 70 -2.06 -7.22 -13.11
N SER A 71 -2.65 -6.82 -14.23
CA SER A 71 -3.69 -5.78 -14.23
C SER A 71 -4.93 -6.19 -13.43
N THR A 72 -5.30 -7.46 -13.47
CA THR A 72 -6.42 -8.01 -12.68
C THR A 72 -6.07 -8.05 -11.18
N VAL A 73 -4.86 -8.49 -10.84
CA VAL A 73 -4.38 -8.51 -9.44
C VAL A 73 -4.34 -7.09 -8.86
N ILE A 74 -3.79 -6.12 -9.62
CA ILE A 74 -3.74 -4.71 -9.20
C ILE A 74 -5.15 -4.18 -8.92
N ASN A 75 -6.12 -4.47 -9.79
CA ASN A 75 -7.50 -4.03 -9.61
C ASN A 75 -8.10 -4.59 -8.30
N GLY A 76 -7.84 -5.87 -7.99
CA GLY A 76 -8.25 -6.48 -6.74
C GLY A 76 -7.61 -5.83 -5.50
N ILE A 77 -6.30 -5.58 -5.56
CA ILE A 77 -5.56 -4.93 -4.48
C ILE A 77 -6.07 -3.49 -4.27
N GLU A 78 -6.24 -2.74 -5.36
CA GLU A 78 -6.68 -1.34 -5.33
C GLU A 78 -8.08 -1.21 -4.74
N HIS A 79 -9.01 -2.10 -5.11
CA HIS A 79 -10.36 -2.13 -4.57
C HIS A 79 -10.36 -2.29 -3.04
N VAL A 80 -9.66 -3.31 -2.52
CA VAL A 80 -9.57 -3.57 -1.08
C VAL A 80 -8.82 -2.44 -0.35
N ALA A 81 -7.75 -1.91 -0.95
CA ALA A 81 -6.99 -0.80 -0.39
C ALA A 81 -7.86 0.44 -0.21
N ASN A 82 -8.62 0.82 -1.25
CA ASN A 82 -9.52 1.98 -1.23
C ASN A 82 -10.63 1.84 -0.18
N GLU A 83 -11.26 0.68 -0.05
CA GLU A 83 -12.26 0.43 0.98
C GLU A 83 -11.72 0.63 2.41
N ASN A 84 -10.40 0.40 2.60
CA ASN A 84 -9.70 0.60 3.87
C ASN A 84 -8.99 1.96 3.99
N GLY A 85 -9.23 2.87 3.04
CA GLY A 85 -8.67 4.22 3.02
C GLY A 85 -7.17 4.26 2.75
N TYR A 86 -6.66 3.28 2.00
CA TYR A 86 -5.30 3.25 1.47
C TYR A 86 -5.27 3.65 0.00
N SER A 87 -4.19 4.30 -0.40
CA SER A 87 -3.82 4.51 -1.81
C SER A 87 -2.76 3.50 -2.23
N VAL A 88 -2.69 3.21 -3.52
CA VAL A 88 -1.73 2.26 -4.09
C VAL A 88 -0.73 3.02 -4.97
N ILE A 89 0.56 2.72 -4.81
CA ILE A 89 1.64 3.21 -5.66
C ILE A 89 2.21 2.01 -6.41
N ILE A 90 2.16 2.04 -7.74
CA ILE A 90 2.61 0.94 -8.59
C ILE A 90 3.97 1.29 -9.16
N CYS A 91 4.94 0.39 -8.99
CA CYS A 91 6.26 0.46 -9.59
C CYS A 91 6.52 -0.78 -10.46
N LEU A 92 7.15 -0.58 -11.61
CA LEU A 92 7.48 -1.65 -12.54
C LEU A 92 8.96 -1.99 -12.42
N SER A 93 9.26 -3.27 -12.20
CA SER A 93 10.64 -3.75 -12.17
C SER A 93 11.18 -4.09 -13.57
N ASP A 94 10.31 -4.23 -14.57
CA ASP A 94 10.67 -4.68 -15.93
C ASP A 94 11.52 -5.97 -15.91
N ASP A 95 11.21 -6.88 -14.98
CA ASP A 95 11.95 -8.11 -14.72
C ASP A 95 13.45 -7.89 -14.37
N SER A 96 13.87 -6.64 -14.04
CA SER A 96 15.24 -6.26 -13.67
C SER A 96 15.43 -6.22 -12.17
N PHE A 97 16.54 -6.82 -11.71
CA PHE A 97 16.99 -6.78 -10.33
C PHE A 97 17.28 -5.34 -9.88
N GLU A 98 18.04 -4.59 -10.66
CA GLU A 98 18.43 -3.23 -10.32
C GLU A 98 17.23 -2.29 -10.18
N LYS A 99 16.22 -2.43 -11.06
CA LYS A 99 14.98 -1.66 -10.96
C LYS A 99 14.13 -2.05 -9.76
N GLU A 100 14.11 -3.34 -9.42
CA GLU A 100 13.40 -3.83 -8.23
C GLU A 100 14.01 -3.24 -6.96
N VAL A 101 15.35 -3.28 -6.83
CA VAL A 101 16.10 -2.66 -5.73
C VAL A 101 15.80 -1.16 -5.64
N LEU A 102 15.95 -0.44 -6.75
CA LEU A 102 15.73 1.01 -6.80
C LEU A 102 14.30 1.40 -6.39
N ASN A 103 13.30 0.65 -6.86
CA ASN A 103 11.90 0.90 -6.50
C ASN A 103 11.66 0.67 -5.01
N MET A 104 12.23 -0.38 -4.42
CA MET A 104 12.12 -0.64 -2.99
C MET A 104 12.79 0.44 -2.16
N GLU A 105 14.03 0.82 -2.48
CA GLU A 105 14.75 1.91 -1.79
C GLU A 105 13.97 3.24 -1.86
N MET A 106 13.45 3.58 -3.03
CA MET A 106 12.68 4.81 -3.24
C MET A 106 11.42 4.87 -2.37
N LEU A 107 10.72 3.76 -2.22
CA LEU A 107 9.45 3.71 -1.48
C LEU A 107 9.65 3.46 0.02
N ALA A 108 10.70 2.76 0.43
CA ALA A 108 10.97 2.41 1.84
C ALA A 108 11.33 3.63 2.71
N ASN A 109 11.61 4.79 2.12
CA ASN A 109 11.97 6.03 2.82
C ASN A 109 10.83 6.70 3.63
N GLY A 110 9.76 5.97 3.94
CA GLY A 110 8.61 6.47 4.68
C GLY A 110 7.46 6.97 3.79
N SER A 111 7.48 6.63 2.50
CA SER A 111 6.42 6.98 1.55
C SER A 111 5.23 6.03 1.59
N ILE A 112 5.43 4.81 2.10
CA ILE A 112 4.43 3.74 2.16
C ILE A 112 4.40 3.04 3.52
N ASP A 113 3.36 2.28 3.78
CA ASP A 113 3.17 1.50 5.01
C ASP A 113 3.52 0.01 4.83
N GLY A 114 3.75 -0.45 3.61
CA GLY A 114 4.13 -1.83 3.29
C GLY A 114 4.17 -2.12 1.80
N PHE A 115 4.73 -3.28 1.44
CA PHE A 115 4.87 -3.74 0.06
C PHE A 115 3.99 -4.95 -0.25
N ILE A 116 3.47 -4.96 -1.48
CA ILE A 116 2.95 -6.17 -2.15
C ILE A 116 3.78 -6.35 -3.42
N MET A 117 4.43 -7.50 -3.61
CA MET A 117 5.35 -7.66 -4.72
C MET A 117 5.32 -9.03 -5.37
N SER A 118 5.59 -9.06 -6.66
CA SER A 118 5.98 -10.24 -7.43
C SER A 118 7.42 -10.07 -7.88
N LEU A 119 8.28 -11.02 -7.54
CA LEU A 119 9.73 -10.93 -7.81
C LEU A 119 10.02 -10.78 -9.30
N SER A 120 11.04 -10.00 -9.64
CA SER A 120 11.59 -10.00 -10.99
C SER A 120 12.24 -11.35 -11.33
N LYS A 121 12.25 -11.71 -12.60
CA LYS A 121 12.96 -12.94 -13.07
C LYS A 121 14.43 -12.88 -12.70
N GLU A 122 15.02 -11.73 -12.85
CA GLU A 122 16.44 -11.52 -12.56
C GLU A 122 16.78 -11.72 -11.08
N THR A 123 15.92 -11.24 -10.17
CA THR A 123 16.04 -11.47 -8.72
C THR A 123 15.97 -12.96 -8.39
N GLN A 124 15.00 -13.68 -8.97
CA GLN A 124 14.90 -15.12 -8.77
C GLN A 124 16.12 -15.87 -9.32
N PHE A 125 16.63 -15.48 -10.50
CA PHE A 125 17.80 -16.10 -11.11
C PHE A 125 19.09 -15.83 -10.33
N LYS A 126 19.29 -14.61 -9.84
CA LYS A 126 20.44 -14.24 -9.02
C LYS A 126 20.42 -14.89 -7.64
N GLY A 127 19.23 -15.16 -7.09
CA GLY A 127 19.07 -15.63 -5.70
C GLY A 127 19.55 -14.59 -4.68
N ASP A 128 19.48 -13.31 -5.05
CA ASP A 128 19.89 -12.21 -4.19
C ASP A 128 18.65 -11.42 -3.76
N PHE A 129 18.36 -11.45 -2.46
CA PHE A 129 17.17 -10.84 -1.85
C PHE A 129 17.53 -9.80 -0.78
N HIS A 130 18.75 -9.25 -0.82
CA HIS A 130 19.23 -8.34 0.22
C HIS A 130 18.31 -7.13 0.43
N HIS A 131 17.81 -6.51 -0.64
CA HIS A 131 16.93 -5.35 -0.62
C HIS A 131 15.60 -5.65 0.09
N ILE A 132 15.06 -6.84 -0.09
CA ILE A 132 13.81 -7.27 0.58
C ILE A 132 14.08 -7.52 2.07
N THR A 133 15.17 -8.22 2.38
CA THR A 133 15.59 -8.49 3.75
C THR A 133 15.84 -7.21 4.53
N GLU A 134 16.49 -6.23 3.91
CA GLU A 134 16.76 -4.92 4.52
C GLU A 134 15.47 -4.19 4.90
N VAL A 135 14.50 -4.12 3.99
CA VAL A 135 13.21 -3.48 4.20
C VAL A 135 12.41 -4.17 5.32
N ILE A 136 12.43 -5.51 5.37
CA ILE A 136 11.78 -6.29 6.44
C ILE A 136 12.48 -6.02 7.79
N ASN A 137 13.80 -5.97 7.83
CA ASN A 137 14.56 -5.68 9.04
C ASN A 137 14.32 -4.26 9.57
N GLN A 138 13.94 -3.33 8.71
CA GLN A 138 13.48 -1.98 9.10
C GLN A 138 12.06 -1.98 9.68
N GLY A 139 11.38 -3.14 9.72
CA GLY A 139 10.03 -3.30 10.26
C GLY A 139 8.92 -3.02 9.26
N MET A 140 9.21 -2.91 7.96
CA MET A 140 8.20 -2.71 6.93
C MET A 140 7.62 -4.05 6.49
N PRO A 141 6.30 -4.26 6.52
CA PRO A 141 5.67 -5.48 6.07
C PRO A 141 5.81 -5.67 4.55
N VAL A 142 6.10 -6.90 4.15
CA VAL A 142 6.18 -7.33 2.76
C VAL A 142 5.29 -8.55 2.56
N VAL A 143 4.48 -8.53 1.51
CA VAL A 143 3.68 -9.67 1.05
C VAL A 143 4.11 -9.99 -0.38
N MET A 144 4.45 -11.25 -0.63
CA MET A 144 4.76 -11.71 -2.00
C MET A 144 3.58 -12.42 -2.62
N PHE A 145 3.46 -12.33 -3.94
CA PHE A 145 2.50 -13.11 -4.72
C PHE A 145 3.09 -13.57 -6.04
N ASP A 146 2.50 -14.59 -6.66
CA ASP A 146 2.91 -15.16 -7.95
C ASP A 146 4.36 -15.66 -7.89
N ARG A 147 5.35 -14.82 -8.18
CA ARG A 147 6.76 -15.15 -8.07
C ARG A 147 7.28 -14.85 -6.68
N VAL A 148 7.52 -15.89 -5.93
CA VAL A 148 7.93 -15.85 -4.53
C VAL A 148 9.26 -16.59 -4.30
N THR A 149 9.87 -16.39 -3.13
CA THR A 149 10.99 -17.20 -2.66
C THR A 149 10.72 -17.73 -1.26
N ASN A 150 11.28 -18.91 -0.93
CA ASN A 150 11.22 -19.46 0.42
C ASN A 150 12.39 -18.98 1.31
N GLU A 151 13.36 -18.28 0.75
CA GLU A 151 14.51 -17.75 1.49
C GLU A 151 14.14 -16.53 2.35
N ILE A 152 13.01 -15.88 2.04
CA ILE A 152 12.49 -14.73 2.80
C ILE A 152 11.29 -15.14 3.64
N LEU A 153 11.35 -14.82 4.94
CA LEU A 153 10.22 -14.98 5.85
C LEU A 153 9.28 -13.80 5.75
N CYS A 154 8.23 -13.96 4.95
CA CYS A 154 7.14 -13.00 4.79
C CYS A 154 5.86 -13.72 4.39
N ASP A 155 4.73 -13.03 4.43
CA ASP A 155 3.46 -13.56 3.93
C ASP A 155 3.51 -13.74 2.42
N LYS A 156 2.88 -14.82 1.93
CA LYS A 156 2.85 -15.18 0.51
C LYS A 156 1.44 -15.56 0.09
N VAL A 157 1.02 -15.06 -1.07
CA VAL A 157 -0.24 -15.44 -1.74
C VAL A 157 0.14 -16.23 -2.98
N ILE A 158 -0.05 -17.53 -2.93
CA ILE A 158 0.29 -18.47 -4.03
C ILE A 158 -0.88 -19.39 -4.33
N ILE A 159 -0.87 -19.99 -5.52
CA ILE A 159 -1.74 -21.08 -5.93
C ILE A 159 -0.91 -22.33 -6.18
N ASP A 160 -1.47 -23.50 -5.93
CA ASP A 160 -0.81 -24.78 -6.20
C ASP A 160 -1.13 -25.21 -7.65
N ASP A 161 -0.48 -24.55 -8.62
CA ASP A 161 -0.63 -24.85 -10.05
C ASP A 161 -0.29 -26.31 -10.38
N LYS A 162 0.67 -26.90 -9.65
CA LYS A 162 1.10 -28.28 -9.90
C LYS A 162 -0.01 -29.26 -9.54
N SER A 163 -0.59 -29.14 -8.35
CA SER A 163 -1.70 -30.00 -7.93
C SER A 163 -2.93 -29.78 -8.80
N ALA A 164 -3.27 -28.54 -9.12
CA ALA A 164 -4.39 -28.22 -9.99
C ALA A 164 -4.23 -28.82 -11.40
N ALA A 165 -3.04 -28.72 -11.99
CA ALA A 165 -2.73 -29.33 -13.29
C ALA A 165 -2.80 -30.87 -13.24
N TYR A 166 -2.26 -31.48 -12.17
CA TYR A 166 -2.34 -32.92 -11.96
C TYR A 166 -3.80 -33.40 -11.89
N GLU A 167 -4.61 -32.77 -11.05
CA GLU A 167 -6.04 -33.11 -10.89
C GLU A 167 -6.82 -32.96 -12.20
N ALA A 168 -6.52 -31.90 -12.98
CA ALA A 168 -7.15 -31.70 -14.28
C ALA A 168 -6.84 -32.86 -15.26
N VAL A 169 -5.59 -33.29 -15.34
CA VAL A 169 -5.19 -34.42 -16.20
C VAL A 169 -5.78 -35.74 -15.68
N GLN A 170 -5.73 -35.99 -14.36
CA GLN A 170 -6.28 -37.19 -13.75
C GLN A 170 -7.79 -37.31 -14.06
N SER A 171 -8.53 -36.22 -13.95
CA SER A 171 -9.97 -36.18 -14.28
C SER A 171 -10.28 -36.56 -15.74
N LEU A 172 -9.32 -36.37 -16.67
CA LEU A 172 -9.47 -36.81 -18.07
C LEU A 172 -9.14 -38.29 -18.24
N ILE A 173 -8.18 -38.81 -17.49
CA ILE A 173 -7.77 -40.22 -17.54
C ILE A 173 -8.85 -41.14 -16.95
N ASP A 174 -9.54 -40.66 -15.91
CA ASP A 174 -10.55 -41.44 -15.18
C ASP A 174 -11.93 -41.48 -15.90
N LYS A 175 -12.09 -40.80 -17.02
CA LYS A 175 -13.29 -40.80 -17.89
C LYS A 175 -13.19 -41.82 -19.02
#